data_07d5d8c858dcb7038a42d8353d846cdd
#
_entry.id   07d5d8c858dcb7038a42d8353d846cdd
#
_cell.length_a   1.000
_cell.length_b   1.000
_cell.length_c   1.000
_cell.angle_alpha   90.00
_cell.angle_beta   90.00
_cell.angle_gamma   90.00
#
_symmetry.space_group_name_H-M   'P 1'
#
loop_
_entity.id
_entity.type
_entity.pdbx_description
1 polymer ?
#
loop_
_entity_poly.entity_id
_entity_poly.type
_entity_poly.pdbx_seq_one_letter_code
_entity_poly.pdbx_strand_id
1 'polypeptide(L)'
;NPPAKEDFYTVVLRRPLRFLPGEWQRYSNLGYLLLSDIIEKVSGKPYEQFIREEVLFPAGCYDMHIAANYYEDKRENEVRYYTHEGDGKFIEEYNNSGRIVERCYGGYNIPLLAGAGAWCGSTAELARFVASIDGRPGVKDIISPESVALMTGYYDKDTFSLGWNDTHPVKGWNRT
;
A
#
# COMPACT_ATOMS: atom_id res chain seq x y z
N ASN A 1 -14.63 20.74 6.00
CA ASN A 1 -14.50 19.48 5.26
C ASN A 1 -13.04 19.29 4.87
N PRO A 2 -12.48 18.08 5.03
CA PRO A 2 -11.17 17.78 4.46
C PRO A 2 -11.23 18.06 2.96
N PRO A 3 -10.11 18.47 2.33
CA PRO A 3 -10.07 18.64 0.88
C PRO A 3 -10.45 17.33 0.21
N ALA A 4 -11.25 17.42 -0.85
CA ALA A 4 -11.56 16.26 -1.66
C ALA A 4 -10.28 15.73 -2.32
N LYS A 5 -10.27 14.46 -2.71
CA LYS A 5 -9.15 13.81 -3.38
C LYS A 5 -8.74 14.58 -4.66
N GLU A 6 -9.71 15.10 -5.38
CA GLU A 6 -9.56 15.91 -6.58
C GLU A 6 -8.86 17.25 -6.32
N ASP A 7 -9.15 17.90 -5.19
CA ASP A 7 -8.48 19.14 -4.78
C ASP A 7 -6.99 18.89 -4.53
N PHE A 8 -6.67 17.78 -3.86
CA PHE A 8 -5.30 17.36 -3.62
C PHE A 8 -4.54 17.14 -4.93
N TYR A 9 -5.11 16.40 -5.88
CA TYR A 9 -4.50 16.19 -7.20
C TYR A 9 -4.35 17.48 -7.99
N THR A 10 -5.34 18.37 -7.94
CA THR A 10 -5.26 19.68 -8.61
C THR A 10 -4.06 20.47 -8.13
N VAL A 11 -3.79 20.47 -6.83
CA VAL A 11 -2.62 21.18 -6.27
C VAL A 11 -1.30 20.50 -6.64
N VAL A 12 -1.25 19.19 -6.57
CA VAL A 12 -0.01 18.44 -6.79
C VAL A 12 0.39 18.41 -8.27
N LEU A 13 -0.56 18.16 -9.16
CA LEU A 13 -0.31 18.05 -10.60
C LEU A 13 0.00 19.41 -11.27
N ARG A 14 -0.26 20.53 -10.61
CA ARG A 14 0.19 21.86 -11.06
C ARG A 14 1.68 22.12 -10.80
N ARG A 15 2.33 21.31 -9.97
CA ARG A 15 3.76 21.48 -9.68
C ARG A 15 4.61 20.93 -10.82
N PRO A 16 5.70 21.61 -11.21
CA PRO A 16 6.60 21.08 -12.21
C PRO A 16 7.23 19.77 -11.73
N LEU A 17 7.49 18.88 -12.66
CA LEU A 17 8.26 17.67 -12.38
C LEU A 17 9.68 18.06 -11.93
N ARG A 18 10.24 17.32 -10.99
CA ARG A 18 11.61 17.54 -10.51
C ARG A 18 12.67 16.98 -11.46
N PHE A 19 12.29 16.01 -12.29
CA PHE A 19 13.13 15.34 -13.29
C PHE A 19 12.19 14.76 -14.36
N LEU A 20 12.70 14.45 -15.53
CA LEU A 20 11.90 13.85 -16.59
C LEU A 20 11.59 12.38 -16.28
N PRO A 21 10.48 11.84 -16.81
CA PRO A 21 10.18 10.42 -16.68
C PRO A 21 11.33 9.54 -17.18
N GLY A 22 11.73 8.55 -16.37
CA GLY A 22 12.84 7.66 -16.69
C GLY A 22 14.24 8.14 -16.32
N GLU A 23 14.43 9.41 -15.91
CA GLU A 23 15.75 9.92 -15.53
C GLU A 23 16.16 9.59 -14.10
N TRP A 24 15.18 9.49 -13.19
CA TRP A 24 15.47 9.31 -11.77
C TRP A 24 14.35 8.57 -11.04
N GLN A 25 14.72 7.93 -9.93
CA GLN A 25 13.74 7.30 -9.01
C GLN A 25 13.63 8.11 -7.72
N ARG A 26 12.40 8.23 -7.21
CA ARG A 26 12.12 8.76 -5.89
C ARG A 26 10.91 8.08 -5.28
N TYR A 27 11.02 7.69 -4.01
CA TYR A 27 9.87 7.18 -3.25
C TYR A 27 8.72 8.19 -3.25
N SER A 28 7.50 7.73 -3.53
CA SER A 28 6.32 8.59 -3.61
C SER A 28 5.04 7.87 -3.23
N ASN A 29 4.47 8.21 -2.08
CA ASN A 29 3.11 7.79 -1.72
C ASN A 29 2.08 8.26 -2.75
N LEU A 30 2.27 9.48 -3.30
CA LEU A 30 1.41 9.99 -4.35
C LEU A 30 1.35 9.08 -5.58
N GLY A 31 2.47 8.49 -5.98
CA GLY A 31 2.51 7.55 -7.10
C GLY A 31 1.59 6.36 -6.87
N TYR A 32 1.61 5.79 -5.67
CA TYR A 32 0.74 4.66 -5.31
C TYR A 32 -0.73 5.07 -5.15
N LEU A 33 -1.02 6.28 -4.68
CA LEU A 33 -2.39 6.81 -4.69
C LEU A 33 -2.94 6.93 -6.12
N LEU A 34 -2.15 7.46 -7.05
CA LEU A 34 -2.55 7.53 -8.45
C LEU A 34 -2.78 6.13 -9.07
N LEU A 35 -1.95 5.15 -8.71
CA LEU A 35 -2.15 3.75 -9.15
C LEU A 35 -3.47 3.18 -8.63
N SER A 36 -3.83 3.43 -7.36
CA SER A 36 -5.14 2.99 -6.83
C SER A 36 -6.32 3.61 -7.58
N ASP A 37 -6.20 4.88 -7.96
CA ASP A 37 -7.26 5.56 -8.75
C ASP A 37 -7.36 5.04 -10.18
N ILE A 38 -6.22 4.71 -10.79
CA ILE A 38 -6.20 4.08 -12.11
C ILE A 38 -6.92 2.73 -12.05
N ILE A 39 -6.66 1.93 -11.00
CA ILE A 39 -7.34 0.65 -10.77
C ILE A 39 -8.84 0.85 -10.67
N GLU A 40 -9.31 1.79 -9.84
CA GLU A 40 -10.75 2.10 -9.73
C GLU A 40 -11.36 2.51 -11.07
N LYS A 41 -10.69 3.39 -11.78
CA LYS A 41 -11.19 3.91 -13.06
C LYS A 41 -11.26 2.85 -14.15
N VAL A 42 -10.29 1.95 -14.22
CA VAL A 42 -10.21 0.90 -15.24
C VAL A 42 -11.14 -0.26 -14.90
N SER A 43 -11.23 -0.65 -13.63
CA SER A 43 -12.04 -1.79 -13.18
C SER A 43 -13.52 -1.43 -13.00
N GLY A 44 -13.85 -0.16 -12.74
CA GLY A 44 -15.18 0.27 -12.33
C GLY A 44 -15.57 -0.16 -10.92
N LYS A 45 -14.62 -0.70 -10.13
CA LYS A 45 -14.81 -1.15 -8.74
C LYS A 45 -14.04 -0.25 -7.77
N PRO A 46 -14.51 -0.04 -6.53
CA PRO A 46 -13.69 0.54 -5.46
C PRO A 46 -12.36 -0.21 -5.31
N TYR A 47 -11.27 0.51 -5.02
CA TYR A 47 -9.93 -0.06 -4.95
C TYR A 47 -9.82 -1.26 -4.01
N GLU A 48 -10.33 -1.14 -2.77
CA GLU A 48 -10.30 -2.24 -1.81
C GLU A 48 -11.08 -3.46 -2.32
N GLN A 49 -12.26 -3.25 -2.88
CA GLN A 49 -13.06 -4.32 -3.43
C GLN A 49 -12.32 -5.05 -4.56
N PHE A 50 -11.75 -4.29 -5.51
CA PHE A 50 -10.99 -4.88 -6.62
C PHE A 50 -9.80 -5.71 -6.11
N ILE A 51 -8.99 -5.15 -5.21
CA ILE A 51 -7.81 -5.86 -4.68
C ILE A 51 -8.23 -7.11 -3.89
N ARG A 52 -9.30 -7.05 -3.12
CA ARG A 52 -9.80 -8.23 -2.41
C ARG A 52 -10.27 -9.32 -3.36
N GLU A 53 -11.08 -9.00 -4.35
CA GLU A 53 -11.69 -9.96 -5.26
C GLU A 53 -10.67 -10.55 -6.26
N GLU A 54 -9.82 -9.71 -6.84
CA GLU A 54 -8.97 -10.10 -7.96
C GLU A 54 -7.53 -10.50 -7.55
N VAL A 55 -7.12 -10.13 -6.32
CA VAL A 55 -5.74 -10.37 -5.85
C VAL A 55 -5.74 -11.20 -4.56
N LEU A 56 -6.40 -10.71 -3.49
CA LEU A 56 -6.27 -11.32 -2.16
C LEU A 56 -7.03 -12.64 -2.05
N PHE A 57 -8.26 -12.72 -2.53
CA PHE A 57 -9.04 -13.97 -2.49
C PHE A 57 -8.40 -15.08 -3.33
N PRO A 58 -7.94 -14.84 -4.57
CA PRO A 58 -7.14 -15.83 -5.31
C PRO A 58 -5.87 -16.28 -4.58
N ALA A 59 -5.22 -15.37 -3.82
CA ALA A 59 -4.08 -15.71 -2.97
C ALA A 59 -4.45 -16.42 -1.67
N GLY A 60 -5.75 -16.61 -1.37
CA GLY A 60 -6.23 -17.22 -0.13
C GLY A 60 -6.15 -16.30 1.10
N CYS A 61 -6.18 -14.99 0.89
CA CYS A 61 -6.19 -13.96 1.93
C CYS A 61 -7.58 -13.34 2.03
N TYR A 62 -8.32 -13.64 3.08
CA TYR A 62 -9.74 -13.29 3.19
C TYR A 62 -10.03 -12.17 4.19
N ASP A 63 -9.14 -11.95 5.17
CA ASP A 63 -9.32 -10.97 6.24
C ASP A 63 -8.55 -9.65 6.02
N MET A 64 -7.64 -9.60 5.05
CA MET A 64 -6.93 -8.37 4.70
C MET A 64 -7.91 -7.29 4.23
N HIS A 65 -7.74 -6.08 4.77
CA HIS A 65 -8.64 -4.94 4.52
C HIS A 65 -7.91 -3.61 4.72
N ILE A 66 -8.53 -2.52 4.27
CA ILE A 66 -8.06 -1.17 4.59
C ILE A 66 -8.41 -0.83 6.03
N ALA A 67 -7.42 -0.40 6.82
CA ALA A 67 -7.61 -0.02 8.21
C ALA A 67 -8.53 1.21 8.34
N ALA A 68 -9.28 1.26 9.44
CA ALA A 68 -10.17 2.38 9.74
C ALA A 68 -9.41 3.59 10.31
N ASN A 69 -10.03 4.78 10.27
CA ASN A 69 -9.45 5.99 10.85
C ASN A 69 -9.52 5.99 12.38
N TYR A 70 -10.59 5.43 12.96
CA TYR A 70 -10.91 5.56 14.38
C TYR A 70 -10.90 4.21 15.09
N TYR A 71 -10.63 4.25 16.38
CA TYR A 71 -10.56 3.05 17.22
C TYR A 71 -11.89 2.27 17.24
N GLU A 72 -13.00 2.97 17.30
CA GLU A 72 -14.35 2.41 17.32
C GLU A 72 -14.75 1.70 16.03
N ASP A 73 -14.11 2.06 14.90
CA ASP A 73 -14.40 1.50 13.57
C ASP A 73 -13.47 0.33 13.21
N LYS A 74 -12.43 0.07 14.02
CA LYS A 74 -11.52 -1.06 13.79
C LYS A 74 -12.24 -2.39 13.91
N ARG A 75 -11.79 -3.40 13.20
CA ARG A 75 -12.32 -4.75 13.33
C ARG A 75 -12.01 -5.36 14.71
N GLU A 76 -12.86 -6.28 15.18
CA GLU A 76 -12.68 -6.91 16.49
C GLU A 76 -11.34 -7.65 16.62
N ASN A 77 -10.93 -8.35 15.56
CA ASN A 77 -9.67 -9.09 15.48
C ASN A 77 -8.44 -8.25 15.13
N GLU A 78 -8.61 -6.94 14.96
CA GLU A 78 -7.51 -6.00 14.68
C GLU A 78 -6.88 -5.55 16.00
N VAL A 79 -5.54 -5.58 16.06
CA VAL A 79 -4.78 -5.15 17.24
C VAL A 79 -4.96 -3.66 17.50
N ARG A 80 -4.75 -3.24 18.75
CA ARG A 80 -4.70 -1.82 19.09
C ARG A 80 -3.37 -1.22 18.63
N TYR A 81 -3.44 -0.04 17.97
CA TYR A 81 -2.27 0.75 17.62
C TYR A 81 -1.89 1.71 18.74
N TYR A 82 -0.61 2.05 18.80
CA TYR A 82 -0.07 2.99 19.76
C TYR A 82 0.86 3.97 19.04
N THR A 83 0.78 5.24 19.43
CA THR A 83 1.73 6.24 18.94
C THR A 83 3.03 6.10 19.72
N HIS A 84 4.18 6.17 19.03
CA HIS A 84 5.49 6.21 19.67
C HIS A 84 5.62 7.47 20.55
N GLU A 85 6.24 7.35 21.73
CA GLU A 85 6.31 8.44 22.72
C GLU A 85 6.91 9.74 22.18
N GLY A 86 7.90 9.65 21.27
CA GLY A 86 8.56 10.81 20.66
C GLY A 86 7.72 11.57 19.62
N ASP A 87 6.61 10.96 19.10
CA ASP A 87 5.85 11.54 18.00
C ASP A 87 4.65 12.41 18.44
N GLY A 88 4.47 12.58 19.76
CA GLY A 88 3.28 13.25 20.31
C GLY A 88 2.04 12.38 20.20
N LYS A 89 1.49 12.00 21.37
CA LYS A 89 0.37 11.05 21.46
C LYS A 89 -0.92 11.59 20.85
N PHE A 90 -1.16 12.89 20.97
CA PHE A 90 -2.39 13.57 20.55
C PHE A 90 -2.09 14.62 19.48
N ILE A 91 -3.00 14.77 18.53
CA ILE A 91 -2.92 15.71 17.42
C ILE A 91 -4.33 16.18 17.06
N GLU A 92 -4.44 17.32 16.38
CA GLU A 92 -5.70 17.70 15.77
C GLU A 92 -6.12 16.69 14.70
N GLU A 93 -7.40 16.38 14.67
CA GLU A 93 -8.01 15.45 13.73
C GLU A 93 -7.72 15.84 12.27
N TYR A 94 -7.48 14.84 11.40
CA TYR A 94 -7.06 15.04 10.00
C TYR A 94 -8.00 15.93 9.18
N ASN A 95 -9.26 16.08 9.60
CA ASN A 95 -10.29 16.84 8.90
C ASN A 95 -10.40 18.29 9.37
N ASN A 96 -9.48 18.76 10.24
CA ASN A 96 -9.47 20.10 10.83
C ASN A 96 -10.77 20.43 11.58
N SER A 97 -11.33 19.46 12.28
CA SER A 97 -12.55 19.64 13.07
C SER A 97 -12.33 20.45 14.36
N GLY A 98 -11.09 20.70 14.76
CA GLY A 98 -10.70 21.23 16.06
C GLY A 98 -10.68 20.16 17.17
N ARG A 99 -11.04 18.91 16.87
CA ARG A 99 -11.02 17.79 17.82
C ARG A 99 -9.59 17.27 17.99
N ILE A 100 -9.20 17.02 19.22
CA ILE A 100 -7.91 16.41 19.54
C ILE A 100 -8.12 14.90 19.70
N VAL A 101 -7.36 14.12 18.95
CA VAL A 101 -7.47 12.65 18.87
C VAL A 101 -6.12 11.98 19.11
N GLU A 102 -6.11 10.69 19.43
CA GLU A 102 -4.87 9.92 19.39
C GLU A 102 -4.31 9.91 17.95
N ARG A 103 -3.03 10.19 17.78
CA ARG A 103 -2.38 10.30 16.45
C ARG A 103 -2.62 9.06 15.58
N CYS A 104 -2.58 7.86 16.15
CA CYS A 104 -2.84 6.62 15.45
C CYS A 104 -4.33 6.37 15.13
N TYR A 105 -5.25 7.17 15.73
CA TYR A 105 -6.68 7.07 15.51
C TYR A 105 -7.29 8.43 15.21
N GLY A 106 -7.45 8.76 13.94
CA GLY A 106 -8.00 10.03 13.48
C GLY A 106 -6.97 11.12 13.17
N GLY A 107 -5.68 10.89 13.41
CA GLY A 107 -4.63 11.84 13.04
C GLY A 107 -4.29 11.86 11.54
N TYR A 108 -4.71 10.83 10.80
CA TYR A 108 -4.47 10.68 9.36
C TYR A 108 -5.74 10.19 8.68
N ASN A 109 -5.90 10.54 7.41
CA ASN A 109 -6.95 9.96 6.57
C ASN A 109 -6.47 8.61 6.00
N ILE A 110 -6.68 7.53 6.73
CA ILE A 110 -6.21 6.19 6.37
C ILE A 110 -6.84 5.69 5.06
N PRO A 111 -8.16 5.77 4.83
CA PRO A 111 -8.74 5.37 3.55
C PRO A 111 -8.18 6.13 2.34
N LEU A 112 -7.83 7.41 2.49
CA LEU A 112 -7.17 8.15 1.41
C LEU A 112 -5.81 7.55 1.06
N LEU A 113 -5.13 6.95 2.04
CA LEU A 113 -3.81 6.33 1.87
C LEU A 113 -3.88 4.87 1.40
N ALA A 114 -5.05 4.35 1.04
CA ALA A 114 -5.29 2.95 0.68
C ALA A 114 -4.26 2.38 -0.30
N GLY A 115 -3.98 3.08 -1.40
CA GLY A 115 -2.97 2.68 -2.38
C GLY A 115 -1.52 2.78 -1.89
N ALA A 116 -1.26 3.58 -0.86
CA ALA A 116 0.08 3.87 -0.36
C ALA A 116 0.49 3.06 0.89
N GLY A 117 -0.38 2.15 1.40
CA GLY A 117 0.00 1.27 2.49
C GLY A 117 -0.95 1.17 3.68
N ALA A 118 -2.23 1.49 3.52
CA ALA A 118 -3.23 1.42 4.59
C ALA A 118 -3.80 0.01 4.84
N TRP A 119 -3.20 -1.01 4.27
CA TRP A 119 -3.66 -2.40 4.44
C TRP A 119 -3.32 -2.95 5.82
N CYS A 120 -4.31 -3.58 6.43
CA CYS A 120 -4.20 -4.36 7.65
C CYS A 120 -4.41 -5.84 7.34
N GLY A 121 -3.62 -6.72 7.95
CA GLY A 121 -3.73 -8.16 7.77
C GLY A 121 -2.86 -8.93 8.75
N SER A 122 -3.07 -10.24 8.82
CA SER A 122 -2.23 -11.11 9.64
C SER A 122 -0.90 -11.42 8.94
N THR A 123 0.13 -11.72 9.72
CA THR A 123 1.43 -12.17 9.17
C THR A 123 1.30 -13.45 8.35
N ALA A 124 0.34 -14.32 8.71
CA ALA A 124 0.06 -15.55 7.97
C ALA A 124 -0.53 -15.26 6.57
N GLU A 125 -1.45 -14.29 6.46
CA GLU A 125 -1.98 -13.89 5.16
C GLU A 125 -0.94 -13.16 4.32
N LEU A 126 -0.12 -12.29 4.95
CA LEU A 126 0.97 -11.63 4.25
C LEU A 126 1.97 -12.64 3.68
N ALA A 127 2.36 -13.66 4.47
CA ALA A 127 3.24 -14.72 3.99
C ALA A 127 2.60 -15.51 2.83
N ARG A 128 1.30 -15.81 2.91
CA ARG A 128 0.55 -16.50 1.85
C ARG A 128 0.47 -15.65 0.58
N PHE A 129 0.19 -14.36 0.72
CA PHE A 129 0.20 -13.43 -0.40
C PHE A 129 1.57 -13.39 -1.09
N VAL A 130 2.67 -13.23 -0.33
CA VAL A 130 4.02 -13.25 -0.89
C VAL A 130 4.30 -14.54 -1.62
N ALA A 131 3.95 -15.71 -1.04
CA ALA A 131 4.15 -17.02 -1.67
C ALA A 131 3.31 -17.21 -2.94
N SER A 132 2.24 -16.42 -3.14
CA SER A 132 1.40 -16.47 -4.36
C SER A 132 1.87 -15.55 -5.49
N ILE A 133 3.02 -14.88 -5.32
CA ILE A 133 3.60 -13.96 -6.31
C ILE A 133 5.13 -14.09 -6.40
N ASP A 134 5.73 -15.11 -5.79
CA ASP A 134 7.20 -15.22 -5.67
C ASP A 134 7.86 -16.10 -6.73
N GLY A 135 7.07 -16.75 -7.58
CA GLY A 135 7.53 -17.63 -8.65
C GLY A 135 8.14 -18.95 -8.18
N ARG A 136 7.91 -19.36 -6.91
CA ARG A 136 8.50 -20.56 -6.33
C ARG A 136 7.53 -21.75 -6.37
N PRO A 137 8.04 -22.99 -6.42
CA PRO A 137 7.21 -24.17 -6.27
C PRO A 137 6.61 -24.24 -4.86
N GLY A 138 5.38 -24.77 -4.77
CA GLY A 138 4.68 -24.98 -3.49
C GLY A 138 3.34 -24.30 -3.41
N VAL A 139 3.27 -23.01 -3.68
CA VAL A 139 2.02 -22.26 -3.81
C VAL A 139 1.87 -21.83 -5.27
N LYS A 140 0.66 -21.97 -5.82
CA LYS A 140 0.41 -21.52 -7.18
C LYS A 140 0.38 -19.99 -7.22
N ASP A 141 1.20 -19.40 -8.11
CA ASP A 141 1.17 -17.96 -8.34
C ASP A 141 -0.17 -17.50 -8.95
N ILE A 142 -0.63 -16.33 -8.51
CA ILE A 142 -1.81 -15.65 -9.06
C ILE A 142 -1.48 -14.77 -10.26
N ILE A 143 -0.20 -14.61 -10.56
CA ILE A 143 0.34 -13.85 -11.70
C ILE A 143 1.22 -14.76 -12.56
N SER A 144 1.47 -14.34 -13.80
CA SER A 144 2.29 -15.14 -14.73
C SER A 144 3.78 -15.12 -14.35
N PRO A 145 4.57 -16.12 -14.76
CA PRO A 145 6.03 -16.13 -14.58
C PRO A 145 6.70 -14.87 -15.16
N GLU A 146 6.19 -14.37 -16.28
CA GLU A 146 6.70 -13.14 -16.90
C GLU A 146 6.43 -11.92 -16.02
N SER A 147 5.25 -11.86 -15.37
CA SER A 147 4.91 -10.81 -14.41
C SER A 147 5.78 -10.89 -13.16
N VAL A 148 6.04 -12.10 -12.64
CA VAL A 148 6.96 -12.30 -11.52
C VAL A 148 8.36 -11.80 -11.90
N ALA A 149 8.87 -12.19 -13.08
CA ALA A 149 10.18 -11.73 -13.57
C ALA A 149 10.23 -10.21 -13.71
N LEU A 150 9.17 -9.59 -14.22
CA LEU A 150 9.06 -8.15 -14.35
C LEU A 150 9.07 -7.45 -12.98
N MET A 151 8.33 -7.96 -12.01
CA MET A 151 8.24 -7.38 -10.67
C MET A 151 9.54 -7.51 -9.89
N THR A 152 10.18 -8.67 -9.95
CA THR A 152 11.41 -8.95 -9.18
C THR A 152 12.67 -8.42 -9.87
N GLY A 153 12.55 -7.93 -11.11
CA GLY A 153 13.52 -7.16 -11.86
C GLY A 153 14.94 -7.73 -11.87
N TYR A 154 15.17 -8.79 -12.63
CA TYR A 154 16.52 -9.08 -13.11
C TYR A 154 16.83 -8.21 -14.35
N TYR A 155 16.34 -7.00 -14.35
CA TYR A 155 16.77 -6.03 -15.33
C TYR A 155 18.07 -5.41 -14.84
N ASP A 156 18.94 -5.18 -15.78
CA ASP A 156 20.25 -4.57 -15.66
C ASP A 156 20.41 -3.65 -14.44
N LYS A 157 21.63 -3.42 -13.96
CA LYS A 157 21.98 -2.74 -12.70
C LYS A 157 21.29 -1.39 -12.43
N ASP A 158 20.59 -0.87 -13.42
CA ASP A 158 19.89 0.42 -13.38
C ASP A 158 18.35 0.31 -13.32
N THR A 159 17.78 -0.88 -13.23
CA THR A 159 16.33 -1.07 -13.16
C THR A 159 15.86 -1.36 -11.74
N PHE A 160 14.83 -0.65 -11.36
CA PHE A 160 14.18 -0.77 -10.06
C PHE A 160 13.12 -1.88 -10.10
N SER A 161 13.10 -2.72 -9.08
CA SER A 161 12.05 -3.70 -8.93
C SER A 161 10.69 -3.03 -8.69
N LEU A 162 9.63 -3.58 -9.28
CA LEU A 162 8.28 -3.04 -9.16
C LEU A 162 7.62 -3.54 -7.86
N GLY A 163 7.45 -2.63 -6.90
CA GLY A 163 6.83 -2.93 -5.62
C GLY A 163 7.77 -3.54 -4.56
N TRP A 164 9.03 -3.81 -4.90
CA TRP A 164 10.04 -4.33 -4.00
C TRP A 164 11.18 -3.33 -3.82
N ASN A 165 11.69 -3.18 -2.60
CA ASN A 165 12.84 -2.32 -2.35
C ASN A 165 14.15 -3.00 -2.76
N ASP A 166 14.23 -4.32 -2.57
CA ASP A 166 15.39 -5.12 -2.89
C ASP A 166 14.97 -6.57 -3.16
N THR A 167 15.49 -7.13 -4.23
CA THR A 167 15.25 -8.52 -4.62
C THR A 167 16.54 -9.36 -4.58
N HIS A 168 17.66 -8.78 -4.12
CA HIS A 168 18.91 -9.52 -3.98
C HIS A 168 18.82 -10.56 -2.84
N PRO A 169 19.45 -11.73 -3.01
CA PRO A 169 19.51 -12.70 -1.94
C PRO A 169 20.23 -12.12 -0.72
N VAL A 170 19.61 -12.24 0.43
CA VAL A 170 20.27 -11.89 1.71
C VAL A 170 21.45 -12.81 1.89
N LYS A 171 22.64 -12.25 2.20
CA LYS A 171 23.88 -13.02 2.40
C LYS A 171 23.65 -14.06 3.51
N GLY A 172 23.84 -15.35 3.17
CA GLY A 172 23.58 -16.46 4.09
C GLY A 172 22.24 -17.16 3.94
N TRP A 173 21.34 -16.68 3.06
CA TRP A 173 20.10 -17.38 2.70
C TRP A 173 20.29 -17.96 1.28
N ASN A 174 20.48 -19.26 1.20
CA ASN A 174 20.51 -19.93 -0.09
C ASN A 174 19.08 -19.98 -0.65
N ARG A 175 18.90 -19.45 -1.84
CA ARG A 175 17.75 -19.77 -2.68
C ARG A 175 17.96 -21.21 -3.17
N THR A 176 17.49 -22.20 -2.41
CA THR A 176 17.38 -23.59 -2.90
C THR A 176 15.96 -23.85 -3.29
#